data_52ece77286a6347b01a89ede1a98a4c1
#
_entry.id   52ece77286a6347b01a89ede1a98a4c1
#
_cell.length_a   1.000
_cell.length_b   1.000
_cell.length_c   1.000
_cell.angle_alpha   90.00
_cell.angle_beta   90.00
_cell.angle_gamma   90.00
#
_symmetry.space_group_name_H-M   'P 1'
#
loop_
_entity.id
_entity.type
_entity.pdbx_description
1 polymer ?
#
loop_
_entity_poly.entity_id
_entity_poly.type
_entity_poly.pdbx_seq_one_letter_code
_entity_poly.pdbx_strand_id
1 'polypeptide(L)'
;QVVAALKNADKIDIYSVENSGVPAEDLMTKLLYLGFHCRHCSDYYQQKICAGNLSSRDVAVGISYSGYSQDTVETIREAKKSGATTIVLTNFRDSLISRYADLLICTSQDQLFYGDAIFSRTTQLMIVDMIYMGIIASDYDYYVKQLNRSGKAIRDKAYPAEK
;
A
#
# COMPACT_ATOMS: atom_id res chain seq x y z
N GLN A 1 -9.89 9.56 -5.57
CA GLN A 1 -9.53 10.00 -4.22
C GLN A 1 -8.20 9.38 -3.78
N VAL A 2 -8.04 8.04 -3.78
CA VAL A 2 -6.80 7.35 -3.35
C VAL A 2 -5.58 7.84 -4.15
N VAL A 3 -5.65 7.88 -5.48
CA VAL A 3 -4.57 8.40 -6.35
C VAL A 3 -4.20 9.83 -5.97
N ALA A 4 -5.19 10.69 -5.72
CA ALA A 4 -4.93 12.08 -5.32
C ALA A 4 -4.25 12.17 -3.95
N ALA A 5 -4.68 11.37 -2.96
CA ALA A 5 -4.06 11.32 -1.65
C ALA A 5 -2.59 10.89 -1.73
N LEU A 6 -2.29 9.82 -2.48
CA LEU A 6 -0.92 9.32 -2.67
C LEU A 6 -0.02 10.36 -3.38
N LYS A 7 -0.54 11.02 -4.42
CA LYS A 7 0.22 12.04 -5.17
C LYS A 7 0.59 13.27 -4.35
N ASN A 8 -0.22 13.63 -3.37
CA ASN A 8 -0.04 14.82 -2.56
C ASN A 8 0.71 14.53 -1.24
N ALA A 9 1.07 13.29 -0.97
CA ALA A 9 1.76 12.90 0.24
C ALA A 9 3.25 13.24 0.20
N ASP A 10 3.79 13.79 1.29
CA ASP A 10 5.22 13.95 1.48
C ASP A 10 5.90 12.59 1.68
N LYS A 11 5.23 11.69 2.39
CA LYS A 11 5.67 10.32 2.68
C LYS A 11 4.50 9.34 2.66
N ILE A 12 4.75 8.13 2.20
CA ILE A 12 3.78 7.03 2.19
C ILE A 12 4.34 5.87 2.97
N ASP A 13 3.72 5.52 4.11
CA ASP A 13 4.05 4.35 4.88
C ASP A 13 3.02 3.25 4.62
N ILE A 14 3.49 2.02 4.37
CA ILE A 14 2.63 0.86 4.08
C ILE A 14 2.78 -0.14 5.22
N TYR A 15 1.66 -0.58 5.78
CA TYR A 15 1.58 -1.44 6.95
C TYR A 15 0.78 -2.70 6.66
N SER A 16 1.34 -3.84 7.02
CA SER A 16 0.72 -5.15 6.83
C SER A 16 1.41 -6.20 7.69
N VAL A 17 0.78 -7.35 7.84
CA VAL A 17 1.38 -8.53 8.50
C VAL A 17 1.23 -9.76 7.62
N GLU A 18 2.15 -10.72 7.77
CA GLU A 18 2.12 -12.02 7.08
C GLU A 18 1.92 -11.90 5.55
N ASN A 19 0.99 -12.69 5.03
CA ASN A 19 0.69 -12.75 3.59
C ASN A 19 0.14 -11.43 3.00
N SER A 20 -0.35 -10.51 3.83
CA SER A 20 -0.69 -9.16 3.36
C SER A 20 0.56 -8.33 3.02
N GLY A 21 1.75 -8.80 3.40
CA GLY A 21 3.03 -8.27 2.94
C GLY A 21 3.23 -8.37 1.43
N VAL A 22 2.66 -9.39 0.78
CA VAL A 22 2.80 -9.57 -0.69
C VAL A 22 2.26 -8.36 -1.47
N PRO A 23 1.00 -7.96 -1.34
CA PRO A 23 0.50 -6.74 -2.01
C PRO A 23 1.11 -5.45 -1.44
N ALA A 24 1.60 -5.44 -0.19
CA ALA A 24 2.28 -4.28 0.38
C ALA A 24 3.65 -4.03 -0.28
N GLU A 25 4.45 -5.06 -0.45
CA GLU A 25 5.75 -5.00 -1.15
C GLU A 25 5.57 -4.65 -2.64
N ASP A 26 4.55 -5.20 -3.28
CA ASP A 26 4.24 -4.88 -4.68
C ASP A 26 3.84 -3.41 -4.83
N LEU A 27 2.98 -2.90 -3.94
CA LEU A 27 2.61 -1.47 -3.91
C LEU A 27 3.85 -0.59 -3.67
N MET A 28 4.67 -0.91 -2.68
CA MET A 28 5.89 -0.18 -2.38
C MET A 28 6.81 -0.13 -3.60
N THR A 29 7.07 -1.28 -4.22
CA THR A 29 7.92 -1.36 -5.41
C THR A 29 7.42 -0.47 -6.53
N LYS A 30 6.13 -0.53 -6.85
CA LYS A 30 5.49 0.29 -7.89
C LYS A 30 5.59 1.78 -7.60
N LEU A 31 5.36 2.18 -6.35
CA LEU A 31 5.50 3.58 -5.92
C LEU A 31 6.95 4.08 -6.00
N LEU A 32 7.93 3.24 -5.63
CA LEU A 32 9.36 3.56 -5.78
C LEU A 32 9.73 3.83 -7.24
N TYR A 33 9.25 2.99 -8.17
CA TYR A 33 9.49 3.20 -9.61
C TYR A 33 8.91 4.53 -10.13
N LEU A 34 7.82 4.99 -9.53
CA LEU A 34 7.19 6.28 -9.84
C LEU A 34 7.83 7.47 -9.11
N GLY A 35 8.83 7.23 -8.27
CA GLY A 35 9.61 8.27 -7.57
C GLY A 35 8.98 8.75 -6.27
N PHE A 36 8.04 8.01 -5.67
CA PHE A 36 7.48 8.36 -4.37
C PHE A 36 8.42 8.04 -3.22
N HIS A 37 8.34 8.84 -2.17
CA HIS A 37 8.96 8.54 -0.89
C HIS A 37 8.06 7.59 -0.11
N CYS A 38 8.33 6.31 -0.20
CA CYS A 38 7.53 5.29 0.46
C CYS A 38 8.39 4.23 1.12
N ARG A 39 7.81 3.55 2.12
CA ARG A 39 8.45 2.41 2.79
C ARG A 39 7.39 1.40 3.26
N HIS A 40 7.84 0.16 3.39
CA HIS A 40 7.15 -0.92 4.06
C HIS A 40 8.11 -1.54 5.07
N CYS A 41 7.69 -1.65 6.34
CA CYS A 41 8.45 -2.30 7.39
C CYS A 41 7.78 -3.63 7.72
N SER A 42 8.56 -4.70 7.81
CA SER A 42 8.05 -6.04 8.20
C SER A 42 7.97 -6.23 9.72
N ASP A 43 8.75 -5.48 10.49
CA ASP A 43 8.75 -5.53 11.95
C ASP A 43 7.62 -4.68 12.56
N TYR A 44 6.83 -5.27 13.44
CA TYR A 44 5.62 -4.63 14.01
C TYR A 44 5.94 -3.46 14.93
N TYR A 45 7.03 -3.53 15.69
CA TYR A 45 7.47 -2.41 16.53
C TYR A 45 7.86 -1.23 15.67
N GLN A 46 8.62 -1.49 14.59
CA GLN A 46 9.00 -0.43 13.64
C GLN A 46 7.76 0.17 12.96
N GLN A 47 6.80 -0.64 12.55
CA GLN A 47 5.54 -0.14 11.98
C GLN A 47 4.86 0.85 12.92
N LYS A 48 4.71 0.49 14.19
CA LYS A 48 4.04 1.34 15.18
C LYS A 48 4.82 2.62 15.49
N ILE A 49 6.15 2.55 15.59
CA ILE A 49 7.02 3.72 15.77
C ILE A 49 6.90 4.65 14.56
N CYS A 50 6.94 4.09 13.35
CA CYS A 50 6.80 4.85 12.11
C CYS A 50 5.44 5.56 12.04
N ALA A 51 4.35 4.86 12.38
CA ALA A 51 3.00 5.43 12.38
C ALA A 51 2.85 6.61 13.35
N GLY A 52 3.45 6.52 14.54
CA GLY A 52 3.47 7.60 15.53
C GLY A 52 4.25 8.85 15.09
N ASN A 53 5.15 8.71 14.11
CA ASN A 53 5.96 9.80 13.56
C ASN A 53 5.42 10.37 12.24
N LEU A 54 4.22 10.00 11.82
CA LEU A 54 3.55 10.60 10.67
C LEU A 54 2.91 11.94 11.03
N SER A 55 2.56 12.70 10.01
CA SER A 55 1.91 14.00 10.11
C SER A 55 0.72 14.12 9.14
N SER A 56 0.02 15.24 9.17
CA SER A 56 -1.10 15.53 8.25
C SER A 56 -0.69 15.64 6.77
N ARG A 57 0.59 15.67 6.46
CA ARG A 57 1.10 15.68 5.09
C ARG A 57 1.44 14.28 4.57
N ASP A 58 1.31 13.28 5.42
CA ASP A 58 1.71 11.91 5.12
C ASP A 58 0.48 11.01 4.88
N VAL A 59 0.72 9.88 4.22
CA VAL A 59 -0.29 8.85 3.99
C VAL A 59 0.16 7.54 4.63
N ALA A 60 -0.76 6.90 5.35
CA ALA A 60 -0.61 5.53 5.86
C ALA A 60 -1.52 4.59 5.08
N VAL A 61 -0.96 3.56 4.46
CA VAL A 61 -1.70 2.52 3.76
C VAL A 61 -1.70 1.24 4.59
N GLY A 62 -2.86 0.82 5.08
CA GLY A 62 -3.03 -0.45 5.79
C GLY A 62 -3.58 -1.53 4.85
N ILE A 63 -2.88 -2.65 4.75
CA ILE A 63 -3.33 -3.80 3.97
C ILE A 63 -3.58 -4.97 4.90
N SER A 64 -4.83 -5.37 5.05
CA SER A 64 -5.23 -6.49 5.89
C SER A 64 -6.41 -7.22 5.25
N TYR A 65 -6.22 -8.51 4.91
CA TYR A 65 -7.28 -9.29 4.29
C TYR A 65 -8.53 -9.36 5.16
N SER A 66 -8.41 -9.81 6.40
CA SER A 66 -9.52 -9.91 7.35
C SER A 66 -9.97 -8.55 7.90
N GLY A 67 -9.05 -7.59 7.98
CA GLY A 67 -9.25 -6.32 8.67
C GLY A 67 -9.27 -6.43 10.20
N TYR A 68 -8.82 -7.56 10.75
CA TYR A 68 -8.79 -7.84 12.19
C TYR A 68 -7.39 -8.15 12.74
N SER A 69 -6.33 -8.14 11.92
CA SER A 69 -4.95 -8.32 12.38
C SER A 69 -4.58 -7.22 13.37
N GLN A 70 -4.34 -7.58 14.62
CA GLN A 70 -4.15 -6.63 15.72
C GLN A 70 -3.08 -5.58 15.39
N ASP A 71 -1.90 -6.01 14.97
CA ASP A 71 -0.78 -5.10 14.70
C ASP A 71 -1.11 -4.10 13.59
N THR A 72 -1.75 -4.54 12.49
CA THR A 72 -2.13 -3.64 11.39
C THR A 72 -3.22 -2.65 11.84
N VAL A 73 -4.22 -3.11 12.59
CA VAL A 73 -5.30 -2.26 13.12
C VAL A 73 -4.73 -1.19 14.05
N GLU A 74 -3.89 -1.60 15.01
CA GLU A 74 -3.27 -0.67 15.98
C GLU A 74 -2.35 0.34 15.30
N THR A 75 -1.59 -0.10 14.28
CA THR A 75 -0.69 0.77 13.53
C THR A 75 -1.46 1.82 12.73
N ILE A 76 -2.54 1.43 12.03
CA ILE A 76 -3.39 2.39 11.30
C ILE A 76 -4.11 3.33 12.25
N ARG A 77 -4.57 2.84 13.41
CA ARG A 77 -5.14 3.69 14.45
C ARG A 77 -4.14 4.75 14.94
N GLU A 78 -2.88 4.36 15.13
CA GLU A 78 -1.82 5.29 15.54
C GLU A 78 -1.51 6.31 14.46
N ALA A 79 -1.37 5.89 13.19
CA ALA A 79 -1.18 6.79 12.06
C ALA A 79 -2.30 7.84 11.95
N LYS A 80 -3.57 7.41 12.16
CA LYS A 80 -4.71 8.33 12.17
C LYS A 80 -4.63 9.33 13.32
N LYS A 81 -4.23 8.92 14.52
CA LYS A 81 -4.03 9.83 15.65
C LYS A 81 -2.92 10.86 15.39
N SER A 82 -1.89 10.47 14.66
CA SER A 82 -0.79 11.36 14.24
C SER A 82 -1.21 12.36 13.16
N GLY A 83 -2.44 12.24 12.65
CA GLY A 83 -3.03 13.15 11.66
C GLY A 83 -2.82 12.74 10.21
N ALA A 84 -2.15 11.61 9.94
CA ALA A 84 -1.95 11.12 8.58
C ALA A 84 -3.28 10.71 7.91
N THR A 85 -3.35 10.90 6.60
CA THR A 85 -4.45 10.34 5.81
C THR A 85 -4.33 8.82 5.75
N THR A 86 -5.36 8.12 6.19
CA THR A 86 -5.35 6.65 6.24
C THR A 86 -6.12 6.04 5.08
N ILE A 87 -5.44 5.17 4.32
CA ILE A 87 -5.99 4.36 3.24
C ILE A 87 -6.00 2.91 3.70
N VAL A 88 -7.13 2.24 3.63
CA VAL A 88 -7.22 0.82 4.01
C VAL A 88 -7.66 -0.02 2.82
N LEU A 89 -6.92 -1.09 2.56
CA LEU A 89 -7.26 -2.15 1.62
C LEU A 89 -7.58 -3.42 2.41
N THR A 90 -8.83 -3.83 2.38
CA THR A 90 -9.32 -5.04 3.09
C THR A 90 -10.36 -5.77 2.25
N ASN A 91 -10.66 -7.02 2.63
CA ASN A 91 -11.71 -7.78 1.96
C ASN A 91 -13.11 -7.48 2.53
N PHE A 92 -13.19 -6.99 3.77
CA PHE A 92 -14.46 -6.83 4.49
C PHE A 92 -14.71 -5.37 4.88
N ARG A 93 -15.82 -4.82 4.39
CA ARG A 93 -16.22 -3.43 4.65
C ARG A 93 -16.43 -3.13 6.14
N ASP A 94 -17.07 -4.05 6.85
CA ASP A 94 -17.45 -3.88 8.25
C ASP A 94 -16.41 -4.43 9.22
N SER A 95 -15.14 -4.45 8.80
CA SER A 95 -14.02 -4.91 9.62
C SER A 95 -13.57 -3.85 10.63
N LEU A 96 -12.77 -4.27 11.62
CA LEU A 96 -12.29 -3.37 12.66
C LEU A 96 -11.38 -2.25 12.10
N ILE A 97 -10.49 -2.59 11.14
CA ILE A 97 -9.57 -1.63 10.54
C ILE A 97 -10.30 -0.53 9.73
N SER A 98 -11.46 -0.86 9.16
CA SER A 98 -12.26 0.09 8.35
C SER A 98 -12.69 1.31 9.14
N ARG A 99 -12.84 1.19 10.45
CA ARG A 99 -13.22 2.29 11.36
C ARG A 99 -12.16 3.40 11.41
N TYR A 100 -10.95 3.08 11.02
CA TYR A 100 -9.81 4.01 11.05
C TYR A 100 -9.42 4.51 9.65
N ALA A 101 -10.16 4.12 8.61
CA ALA A 101 -9.90 4.52 7.24
C ALA A 101 -10.54 5.88 6.92
N ASP A 102 -9.77 6.80 6.33
CA ASP A 102 -10.29 7.95 5.61
C ASP A 102 -10.74 7.54 4.20
N LEU A 103 -10.00 6.64 3.59
CA LEU A 103 -10.31 6.04 2.30
C LEU A 103 -10.28 4.51 2.42
N LEU A 104 -11.41 3.87 2.15
CA LEU A 104 -11.57 2.42 2.24
C LEU A 104 -11.71 1.80 0.85
N ILE A 105 -10.89 0.80 0.57
CA ILE A 105 -10.99 -0.05 -0.63
C ILE A 105 -11.32 -1.47 -0.17
N CYS A 106 -12.42 -2.03 -0.68
CA CYS A 106 -12.82 -3.40 -0.41
C CYS A 106 -12.69 -4.25 -1.67
N THR A 107 -12.08 -5.43 -1.55
CA THR A 107 -11.87 -6.33 -2.70
C THR A 107 -13.07 -7.24 -2.97
N SER A 108 -13.77 -7.74 -1.93
CA SER A 108 -14.98 -8.55 -2.04
C SER A 108 -15.72 -8.55 -0.71
N GLN A 109 -17.02 -8.83 -0.75
CA GLN A 109 -17.84 -9.03 0.45
C GLN A 109 -18.33 -10.48 0.59
N ASP A 110 -18.20 -11.29 -0.45
CA ASP A 110 -18.87 -12.59 -0.54
C ASP A 110 -17.93 -13.80 -0.46
N GLN A 111 -16.70 -13.61 0.03
CA GLN A 111 -15.80 -14.74 0.23
C GLN A 111 -16.16 -15.52 1.50
N LEU A 112 -16.52 -16.79 1.32
CA LEU A 112 -16.75 -17.70 2.43
C LEU A 112 -15.43 -17.98 3.16
N PHE A 113 -15.44 -17.83 4.47
CA PHE A 113 -14.33 -18.23 5.33
C PHE A 113 -14.34 -19.75 5.47
N TYR A 114 -13.27 -20.41 5.05
CA TYR A 114 -13.02 -21.82 5.31
C TYR A 114 -11.92 -21.95 6.39
N GLY A 115 -12.28 -21.71 7.66
CA GLY A 115 -11.36 -21.89 8.78
C GLY A 115 -10.07 -21.07 8.66
N ASP A 116 -8.92 -21.70 8.93
CA ASP A 116 -7.60 -21.08 8.93
C ASP A 116 -6.92 -21.07 7.55
N ALA A 117 -7.68 -21.19 6.46
CA ALA A 117 -7.12 -21.25 5.11
C ALA A 117 -6.47 -19.93 4.68
N ILE A 118 -5.33 -20.06 4.00
CA ILE A 118 -4.66 -18.91 3.35
C ILE A 118 -5.43 -18.57 2.08
N PHE A 119 -6.02 -17.38 2.05
CA PHE A 119 -6.80 -16.91 0.91
C PHE A 119 -5.93 -16.27 -0.17
N SER A 120 -6.44 -16.29 -1.40
CA SER A 120 -5.80 -15.64 -2.55
C SER A 120 -5.59 -14.14 -2.34
N ARG A 121 -4.44 -13.63 -2.78
CA ARG A 121 -4.11 -12.20 -2.79
C ARG A 121 -4.33 -11.56 -4.16
N THR A 122 -4.85 -12.31 -5.12
CA THR A 122 -4.99 -11.86 -6.52
C THR A 122 -5.80 -10.58 -6.63
N THR A 123 -6.93 -10.48 -5.90
CA THR A 123 -7.78 -9.27 -5.93
C THR A 123 -7.09 -8.06 -5.31
N GLN A 124 -6.31 -8.25 -4.25
CA GLN A 124 -5.54 -7.15 -3.64
C GLN A 124 -4.42 -6.68 -4.58
N LEU A 125 -3.72 -7.60 -5.25
CA LEU A 125 -2.71 -7.28 -6.26
C LEU A 125 -3.34 -6.54 -7.45
N MET A 126 -4.52 -6.97 -7.91
CA MET A 126 -5.24 -6.26 -8.97
C MET A 126 -5.59 -4.81 -8.57
N ILE A 127 -6.00 -4.57 -7.32
CA ILE A 127 -6.23 -3.20 -6.81
C ILE A 127 -4.92 -2.40 -6.80
N VAL A 128 -3.81 -3.00 -6.41
CA VAL A 128 -2.49 -2.36 -6.45
C VAL A 128 -2.14 -1.95 -7.89
N ASP A 129 -2.37 -2.83 -8.87
CA ASP A 129 -2.18 -2.52 -10.29
C ASP A 129 -3.09 -1.36 -10.74
N MET A 130 -4.36 -1.35 -10.33
CA MET A 130 -5.28 -0.27 -10.65
C MET A 130 -4.83 1.08 -10.06
N ILE A 131 -4.33 1.10 -8.82
CA ILE A 131 -3.76 2.30 -8.18
C ILE A 131 -2.55 2.78 -8.98
N TYR A 132 -1.61 1.89 -9.31
CA TYR A 132 -0.42 2.19 -10.08
C TYR A 132 -0.76 2.78 -11.46
N MET A 133 -1.64 2.13 -12.21
CA MET A 133 -2.08 2.63 -13.52
C MET A 133 -2.84 3.94 -13.40
N GLY A 134 -3.64 4.11 -12.34
CA GLY A 134 -4.36 5.36 -12.07
C GLY A 134 -3.42 6.53 -11.79
N ILE A 135 -2.30 6.29 -11.10
CA ILE A 135 -1.26 7.30 -10.89
C ILE A 135 -0.62 7.68 -12.24
N ILE A 136 -0.19 6.69 -13.03
CA ILE A 136 0.43 6.95 -14.35
C ILE A 136 -0.53 7.74 -15.25
N ALA A 137 -1.79 7.32 -15.34
CA ALA A 137 -2.79 7.95 -16.17
C ALA A 137 -3.11 9.41 -15.73
N SER A 138 -2.87 9.75 -14.46
CA SER A 138 -3.13 11.09 -13.93
C SER A 138 -2.13 12.16 -14.41
N ASP A 139 -0.92 11.75 -14.86
CA ASP A 139 0.11 12.58 -15.46
C ASP A 139 1.11 11.67 -16.20
N TYR A 140 0.70 11.23 -17.37
CA TYR A 140 1.41 10.22 -18.16
C TYR A 140 2.84 10.62 -18.48
N ASP A 141 3.05 11.83 -18.96
CA ASP A 141 4.38 12.30 -19.40
C ASP A 141 5.37 12.40 -18.23
N TYR A 142 4.90 12.84 -17.07
CA TYR A 142 5.71 12.91 -15.87
C TYR A 142 6.10 11.51 -15.38
N TYR A 143 5.12 10.61 -15.22
CA TYR A 143 5.40 9.29 -14.65
C TYR A 143 6.16 8.36 -15.58
N VAL A 144 6.00 8.48 -16.90
CA VAL A 144 6.86 7.77 -17.87
C VAL A 144 8.32 8.21 -17.76
N LYS A 145 8.59 9.50 -17.51
CA LYS A 145 9.94 9.97 -17.25
C LYS A 145 10.53 9.38 -15.96
N GLN A 146 9.71 9.29 -14.88
CA GLN A 146 10.14 8.65 -13.62
C GLN A 146 10.43 7.16 -13.82
N LEU A 147 9.58 6.42 -14.51
CA LEU A 147 9.79 5.01 -14.85
C LEU A 147 11.09 4.80 -15.64
N ASN A 148 11.34 5.63 -16.63
CA ASN A 148 12.58 5.59 -17.41
C ASN A 148 13.83 5.88 -16.55
N ARG A 149 13.73 6.82 -15.60
CA ARG A 149 14.79 7.13 -14.66
C ARG A 149 15.09 5.95 -13.75
N SER A 150 14.05 5.34 -13.16
CA SER A 150 14.16 4.17 -12.28
C SER A 150 14.71 2.96 -13.03
N GLY A 151 14.23 2.71 -14.26
CA GLY A 151 14.74 1.64 -15.12
C GLY A 151 16.21 1.81 -15.51
N LYS A 152 16.68 3.06 -15.73
CA LYS A 152 18.10 3.34 -15.98
C LYS A 152 18.97 3.01 -14.76
N ALA A 153 18.49 3.29 -13.54
CA ALA A 153 19.23 3.06 -12.29
C ALA A 153 19.52 1.57 -12.01
N ILE A 154 18.75 0.65 -12.61
CA ILE A 154 18.89 -0.80 -12.42
C ILE A 154 19.27 -1.55 -13.70
N ARG A 155 19.63 -0.83 -14.77
CA ARG A 155 19.90 -1.44 -16.07
C ARG A 155 21.04 -2.46 -16.03
N ASP A 156 22.03 -2.26 -15.17
CA ASP A 156 23.17 -3.15 -14.95
C ASP A 156 22.82 -4.44 -14.21
N LYS A 157 21.60 -4.57 -13.70
CA LYS A 157 21.10 -5.76 -12.98
C LYS A 157 20.50 -6.83 -13.91
N ALA A 158 20.37 -6.54 -15.20
CA ALA A 158 19.87 -7.49 -16.18
C ALA A 158 20.96 -7.87 -17.18
N TYR A 159 21.06 -9.16 -17.53
CA TYR A 159 21.89 -9.56 -18.65
C TYR A 159 21.32 -8.99 -19.95
N PRO A 160 22.18 -8.59 -20.91
CA PRO A 160 21.69 -8.20 -22.23
C PRO A 160 20.94 -9.34 -22.88
N ALA A 161 19.78 -9.07 -23.49
CA ALA A 161 19.09 -10.07 -24.29
C ALA A 161 20.01 -10.51 -25.43
N GLU A 162 20.24 -11.82 -25.54
CA GLU A 162 20.89 -12.39 -26.74
C GLU A 162 19.99 -12.09 -27.93
N LYS A 163 20.59 -11.50 -28.97
CA LYS A 163 19.91 -11.18 -30.24
C LYS A 163 19.78 -12.40 -31.11
#